data_0598970ff56a7e6cee9c491426972756
#
_entry.id   0598970ff56a7e6cee9c491426972756
#
_cell.length_a   1.000
_cell.length_b   1.000
_cell.length_c   1.000
_cell.angle_alpha   90.00
_cell.angle_beta   90.00
_cell.angle_gamma   90.00
#
_symmetry.space_group_name_H-M   'P 1'
#
loop_
_entity.id
_entity.type
_entity.pdbx_description
1 polymer ?
#
loop_
_entity_poly.entity_id
_entity_poly.type
_entity_poly.pdbx_seq_one_letter_code
_entity_poly.pdbx_strand_id
1 'polypeptide(L)'
;MGCRADPFGALRGSLWLSLSRRICLNQFRRNPRRQLGFQLIVVDIHSHILPEVDDGAKSWDISVALCQMAAEDGITHQVATPHANDRYHYDREYLQGLMGDLQERIGPVPELSLGCDFHLSYDNVQSALANPARYAIGNTHYMLVELSNYSVPPQTTDSFLKLGDVGMTVVVTHPERNPILRESPQRVVEWAEHGFVIQITGSALTGFWGERVRRVAQWLLERNAVHVLATDAHDLEKRIPVLSTACEAAAEICGEEIAEALVESNPRAIISDKPLPYFPRPVIGSYRKTPGA
;
A
#
# COMPACT_ATOMS: atom_id res chain seq x y z
N MET A 1 27.16 -28.84 41.11
CA MET A 1 25.86 -29.29 40.57
C MET A 1 25.55 -28.44 39.35
N GLY A 2 25.70 -29.05 38.17
CA GLY A 2 25.74 -28.32 36.91
C GLY A 2 24.36 -28.14 36.31
N CYS A 3 24.09 -26.92 35.78
CA CYS A 3 23.02 -26.70 34.85
C CYS A 3 23.47 -27.05 33.45
N ARG A 4 22.76 -28.02 32.85
CA ARG A 4 22.95 -28.40 31.43
C ARG A 4 22.22 -27.38 30.56
N ALA A 5 22.92 -26.78 29.62
CA ALA A 5 22.33 -25.97 28.53
C ALA A 5 21.77 -26.94 27.47
N ASP A 6 20.60 -26.61 26.96
CA ASP A 6 19.88 -27.34 25.92
C ASP A 6 20.40 -26.89 24.53
N PRO A 7 20.96 -27.78 23.67
CA PRO A 7 21.60 -27.40 22.41
C PRO A 7 20.66 -27.36 21.19
N PHE A 8 19.33 -27.43 21.33
CA PHE A 8 18.41 -27.61 20.21
C PHE A 8 17.52 -26.39 19.85
N GLY A 9 17.68 -25.23 20.54
CA GLY A 9 16.84 -24.05 20.34
C GLY A 9 17.15 -23.20 19.11
N ALA A 10 18.35 -23.29 18.52
CA ALA A 10 18.83 -22.31 17.52
C ALA A 10 18.70 -22.73 16.04
N LEU A 11 18.24 -23.92 15.73
CA LEU A 11 18.30 -24.44 14.34
C LEU A 11 16.96 -24.50 13.59
N ARG A 12 15.84 -24.12 14.20
CA ARG A 12 14.52 -24.18 13.53
C ARG A 12 14.14 -22.90 12.78
N GLY A 13 14.73 -21.76 13.13
CA GLY A 13 14.43 -20.47 12.46
C GLY A 13 15.12 -20.29 11.10
N SER A 14 16.32 -20.85 10.92
CA SER A 14 17.13 -20.63 9.72
C SER A 14 16.74 -21.48 8.51
N LEU A 15 16.10 -22.62 8.68
CA LEU A 15 15.70 -23.51 7.57
C LEU A 15 14.41 -23.03 6.87
N TRP A 16 13.48 -22.42 7.57
CA TRP A 16 12.26 -21.87 6.97
C TRP A 16 12.55 -20.64 6.11
N LEU A 17 13.45 -19.76 6.56
CA LEU A 17 13.90 -18.60 5.80
C LEU A 17 14.67 -18.98 4.53
N SER A 18 15.39 -20.12 4.53
CA SER A 18 16.18 -20.56 3.37
C SER A 18 15.35 -21.21 2.26
N LEU A 19 14.22 -21.85 2.58
CA LEU A 19 13.32 -22.46 1.58
C LEU A 19 12.45 -21.39 0.90
N SER A 20 11.91 -20.44 1.65
CA SER A 20 11.17 -19.29 1.10
C SER A 20 12.04 -18.46 0.16
N ARG A 21 13.32 -18.22 0.52
CA ARG A 21 14.31 -17.55 -0.32
C ARG A 21 14.56 -18.24 -1.67
N ARG A 22 14.56 -19.58 -1.73
CA ARG A 22 14.86 -20.32 -2.97
C ARG A 22 13.67 -20.38 -3.94
N ILE A 23 12.46 -20.37 -3.44
CA ILE A 23 11.24 -20.41 -4.28
C ILE A 23 10.98 -19.03 -4.89
N CYS A 24 11.03 -17.94 -4.11
CA CYS A 24 10.88 -16.58 -4.62
C CYS A 24 11.94 -16.21 -5.68
N LEU A 25 13.23 -16.45 -5.40
CA LEU A 25 14.33 -16.06 -6.29
C LEU A 25 14.34 -16.79 -7.64
N ASN A 26 13.75 -17.96 -7.77
CA ASN A 26 13.76 -18.73 -9.03
C ASN A 26 12.60 -18.37 -9.98
N GLN A 27 11.47 -17.87 -9.50
CA GLN A 27 10.37 -17.43 -10.35
C GLN A 27 10.62 -16.03 -10.94
N PHE A 28 11.21 -15.12 -10.18
CA PHE A 28 11.60 -13.78 -10.64
C PHE A 28 12.67 -13.76 -11.78
N ARG A 29 13.37 -14.87 -12.05
CA ARG A 29 14.42 -14.95 -13.08
C ARG A 29 13.91 -15.06 -14.51
N ARG A 30 12.61 -15.12 -14.77
CA ARG A 30 12.06 -15.34 -16.12
C ARG A 30 11.79 -14.08 -16.94
N ASN A 31 11.84 -12.88 -16.33
CA ASN A 31 11.67 -11.63 -17.09
C ASN A 31 12.97 -11.29 -17.87
N PRO A 32 12.93 -11.15 -19.21
CA PRO A 32 14.09 -10.81 -20.04
C PRO A 32 14.80 -9.51 -19.63
N ARG A 33 14.07 -8.52 -19.10
CA ARG A 33 14.63 -7.26 -18.59
C ARG A 33 15.49 -7.46 -17.33
N ARG A 34 15.15 -8.44 -16.48
CA ARG A 34 15.96 -8.83 -15.31
C ARG A 34 17.23 -9.58 -15.71
N GLN A 35 17.21 -10.31 -16.82
CA GLN A 35 18.43 -10.95 -17.37
C GLN A 35 19.46 -9.93 -17.86
N LEU A 36 19.05 -8.68 -18.14
CA LEU A 36 19.91 -7.56 -18.51
C LEU A 36 20.42 -6.74 -17.31
N GLY A 37 20.20 -7.19 -16.06
CA GLY A 37 20.67 -6.51 -14.84
C GLY A 37 19.84 -5.29 -14.42
N PHE A 38 18.67 -5.05 -15.02
CA PHE A 38 17.75 -4.02 -14.54
C PHE A 38 17.00 -4.53 -13.30
N GLN A 39 17.33 -3.96 -12.15
CA GLN A 39 16.61 -4.20 -10.91
C GLN A 39 15.32 -3.39 -10.95
N LEU A 40 14.16 -4.03 -10.71
CA LEU A 40 12.89 -3.34 -10.55
C LEU A 40 13.01 -2.39 -9.34
N ILE A 41 12.66 -1.14 -9.51
CA ILE A 41 12.65 -0.14 -8.43
C ILE A 41 11.24 -0.11 -7.88
N VAL A 42 10.94 -0.98 -6.93
CA VAL A 42 9.63 -1.06 -6.31
C VAL A 42 9.46 0.08 -5.32
N VAL A 43 8.30 0.74 -5.38
CA VAL A 43 7.91 1.82 -4.46
C VAL A 43 6.63 1.44 -3.75
N ASP A 44 6.65 1.49 -2.42
CA ASP A 44 5.47 1.28 -1.58
C ASP A 44 4.97 2.62 -1.04
N ILE A 45 3.77 3.03 -1.45
CA ILE A 45 3.21 4.32 -1.05
C ILE A 45 2.29 4.26 0.18
N HIS A 46 2.12 3.08 0.80
CA HIS A 46 1.20 2.91 1.93
C HIS A 46 1.73 1.88 2.92
N SER A 47 2.22 2.33 4.07
CA SER A 47 2.73 1.47 5.13
C SER A 47 2.71 2.13 6.51
N HIS A 48 2.51 1.34 7.58
CA HIS A 48 2.44 1.78 8.97
C HIS A 48 3.70 1.35 9.73
N ILE A 49 4.83 1.89 9.29
CA ILE A 49 6.17 1.49 9.74
C ILE A 49 6.74 2.35 10.87
N LEU A 50 6.11 3.51 11.19
CA LEU A 50 6.59 4.35 12.29
C LEU A 50 6.27 3.73 13.65
N PRO A 51 7.21 3.81 14.63
CA PRO A 51 7.03 3.13 15.89
C PRO A 51 5.98 3.80 16.78
N GLU A 52 5.03 3.03 17.31
CA GLU A 52 4.10 3.40 18.39
C GLU A 52 3.20 4.61 18.10
N VAL A 53 2.96 4.95 16.81
CA VAL A 53 2.13 6.10 16.44
C VAL A 53 0.68 5.73 16.09
N ASP A 54 0.47 4.48 15.64
CA ASP A 54 -0.85 3.95 15.26
C ASP A 54 -0.95 2.43 15.54
N ASP A 55 -1.73 1.70 14.75
CA ASP A 55 -1.86 0.25 14.87
C ASP A 55 -0.78 -0.55 14.13
N GLY A 56 0.17 0.11 13.47
CA GLY A 56 1.34 -0.49 12.82
C GLY A 56 2.42 -0.95 13.79
N ALA A 57 3.67 -0.59 13.52
CA ALA A 57 4.85 -1.02 14.29
C ALA A 57 4.76 -0.69 15.78
N LYS A 58 4.93 -1.71 16.65
CA LYS A 58 4.78 -1.58 18.12
C LYS A 58 6.06 -1.21 18.83
N SER A 59 7.17 -1.09 18.12
CA SER A 59 8.47 -0.69 18.66
C SER A 59 9.43 -0.29 17.54
N TRP A 60 10.54 0.35 17.90
CA TRP A 60 11.64 0.66 16.99
C TRP A 60 12.22 -0.59 16.31
N ASP A 61 12.36 -1.70 17.04
CA ASP A 61 12.91 -2.93 16.48
C ASP A 61 11.98 -3.50 15.39
N ILE A 62 10.66 -3.41 15.58
CA ILE A 62 9.67 -3.82 14.58
C ILE A 62 9.71 -2.88 13.37
N SER A 63 9.81 -1.56 13.58
CA SER A 63 9.94 -0.57 12.50
C SER A 63 11.16 -0.86 11.62
N VAL A 64 12.31 -1.06 12.23
CA VAL A 64 13.56 -1.40 11.53
C VAL A 64 13.41 -2.72 10.77
N ALA A 65 12.84 -3.74 11.40
CA ALA A 65 12.65 -5.06 10.77
C ALA A 65 11.67 -4.99 9.58
N LEU A 66 10.61 -4.18 9.66
CA LEU A 66 9.68 -3.95 8.55
C LEU A 66 10.41 -3.30 7.36
N CYS A 67 11.20 -2.27 7.58
CA CYS A 67 11.98 -1.63 6.52
C CYS A 67 13.03 -2.59 5.91
N GLN A 68 13.68 -3.42 6.72
CA GLN A 68 14.62 -4.43 6.24
C GLN A 68 13.92 -5.49 5.38
N MET A 69 12.76 -5.97 5.80
CA MET A 69 11.95 -6.92 5.04
C MET A 69 11.49 -6.31 3.71
N ALA A 70 11.07 -5.05 3.71
CA ALA A 70 10.73 -4.29 2.51
C ALA A 70 11.91 -4.23 1.52
N ALA A 71 13.10 -3.87 2.02
CA ALA A 71 14.32 -3.83 1.19
C ALA A 71 14.70 -5.22 0.64
N GLU A 72 14.54 -6.28 1.44
CA GLU A 72 14.77 -7.66 0.99
C GLU A 72 13.80 -8.10 -0.12
N ASP A 73 12.56 -7.60 -0.11
CA ASP A 73 11.57 -7.82 -1.19
C ASP A 73 11.83 -6.98 -2.44
N GLY A 74 12.74 -6.00 -2.36
CA GLY A 74 13.12 -5.12 -3.47
C GLY A 74 12.45 -3.75 -3.45
N ILE A 75 11.78 -3.38 -2.36
CA ILE A 75 11.24 -2.03 -2.14
C ILE A 75 12.41 -1.10 -1.88
N THR A 76 12.56 -0.09 -2.75
CA THR A 76 13.66 0.89 -2.68
C THR A 76 13.21 2.21 -2.08
N HIS A 77 11.91 2.49 -2.10
CA HIS A 77 11.30 3.67 -1.48
C HIS A 77 10.00 3.25 -0.78
N GLN A 78 9.83 3.68 0.47
CA GLN A 78 8.68 3.34 1.29
C GLN A 78 8.10 4.59 1.94
N VAL A 79 6.79 4.80 1.77
CA VAL A 79 6.08 5.92 2.37
C VAL A 79 5.46 5.46 3.69
N ALA A 80 5.91 6.06 4.79
CA ALA A 80 5.26 5.92 6.08
C ALA A 80 3.97 6.73 6.09
N THR A 81 2.82 6.08 6.30
CA THR A 81 1.50 6.69 6.20
C THR A 81 0.67 6.45 7.46
N PRO A 82 1.11 6.98 8.62
CA PRO A 82 0.33 6.81 9.85
C PRO A 82 -1.08 7.39 9.69
N HIS A 83 -2.02 6.79 10.39
CA HIS A 83 -3.41 7.21 10.36
C HIS A 83 -3.63 8.65 10.86
N ALA A 84 -4.59 9.34 10.23
CA ALA A 84 -5.23 10.54 10.77
C ALA A 84 -6.72 10.26 10.95
N ASN A 85 -7.17 9.93 12.17
CA ASN A 85 -8.56 9.64 12.48
C ASN A 85 -8.90 9.98 13.94
N ASP A 86 -10.09 9.67 14.41
CA ASP A 86 -10.56 9.98 15.78
C ASP A 86 -9.71 9.30 16.88
N ARG A 87 -9.00 8.23 16.52
CA ARG A 87 -8.17 7.47 17.45
C ARG A 87 -6.71 7.87 17.44
N TYR A 88 -6.19 8.27 16.26
CA TYR A 88 -4.78 8.56 16.04
C TYR A 88 -4.61 10.01 15.58
N HIS A 89 -3.90 10.79 16.40
CA HIS A 89 -3.61 12.18 16.08
C HIS A 89 -2.44 12.27 15.09
N TYR A 90 -2.64 13.02 14.00
CA TYR A 90 -1.61 13.24 13.00
C TYR A 90 -0.90 14.58 13.21
N ASP A 91 0.31 14.53 13.72
CA ASP A 91 1.23 15.67 13.81
C ASP A 91 2.39 15.48 12.84
N ARG A 92 2.33 16.20 11.69
CA ARG A 92 3.28 16.02 10.60
C ARG A 92 4.72 16.29 11.02
N GLU A 93 4.96 17.33 11.84
CA GLU A 93 6.31 17.72 12.26
C GLU A 93 6.93 16.65 13.17
N TYR A 94 6.18 16.19 14.16
CA TYR A 94 6.59 15.10 15.04
C TYR A 94 6.85 13.80 14.27
N LEU A 95 5.96 13.42 13.38
CA LEU A 95 6.07 12.19 12.57
C LEU A 95 7.25 12.27 11.60
N GLN A 96 7.55 13.45 11.07
CA GLN A 96 8.73 13.66 10.22
C GLN A 96 10.03 13.51 10.99
N GLY A 97 10.07 13.92 12.24
CA GLY A 97 11.20 13.65 13.15
C GLY A 97 11.41 12.14 13.37
N LEU A 98 10.33 11.41 13.72
CA LEU A 98 10.41 9.95 13.90
C LEU A 98 10.84 9.22 12.62
N MET A 99 10.36 9.66 11.45
CA MET A 99 10.77 9.09 10.17
C MET A 99 12.27 9.33 9.91
N GLY A 100 12.78 10.52 10.21
CA GLY A 100 14.21 10.83 10.12
C GLY A 100 15.06 9.91 11.02
N ASP A 101 14.65 9.73 12.27
CA ASP A 101 15.31 8.82 13.21
C ASP A 101 15.28 7.36 12.73
N LEU A 102 14.16 6.93 12.09
CA LEU A 102 14.06 5.60 11.51
C LEU A 102 14.98 5.46 10.29
N GLN A 103 15.04 6.47 9.41
CA GLN A 103 15.94 6.48 8.26
C GLN A 103 17.42 6.35 8.68
N GLU A 104 17.84 7.05 9.73
CA GLU A 104 19.20 6.92 10.26
C GLU A 104 19.51 5.49 10.72
N ARG A 105 18.53 4.80 11.33
CA ARG A 105 18.70 3.44 11.86
C ARG A 105 18.78 2.38 10.77
N ILE A 106 18.02 2.54 9.68
CA ILE A 106 17.97 1.55 8.60
C ILE A 106 19.01 1.76 7.50
N GLY A 107 19.64 2.96 7.45
CA GLY A 107 20.54 3.35 6.38
C GLY A 107 19.79 3.82 5.12
N PRO A 108 20.42 3.77 3.93
CA PRO A 108 19.90 4.45 2.73
C PRO A 108 18.76 3.70 2.01
N VAL A 109 18.46 2.44 2.35
CA VAL A 109 17.46 1.63 1.63
C VAL A 109 16.59 0.84 2.61
N PRO A 110 15.26 0.95 2.49
CA PRO A 110 14.52 1.83 1.57
C PRO A 110 14.69 3.31 1.94
N GLU A 111 14.61 4.20 0.95
CA GLU A 111 14.44 5.63 1.19
C GLU A 111 13.03 5.86 1.75
N LEU A 112 12.90 6.64 2.83
CA LEU A 112 11.63 6.89 3.48
C LEU A 112 11.05 8.26 3.10
N SER A 113 9.73 8.31 2.96
CA SER A 113 8.94 9.54 2.88
C SER A 113 7.80 9.48 3.88
N LEU A 114 7.28 10.63 4.28
CA LEU A 114 6.09 10.72 5.12
C LEU A 114 4.87 11.01 4.25
N GLY A 115 3.78 10.28 4.47
CA GLY A 115 2.44 10.54 3.98
C GLY A 115 1.46 10.44 5.14
N CYS A 116 0.19 10.24 4.81
CA CYS A 116 -0.88 10.06 5.78
C CYS A 116 -1.93 9.11 5.22
N ASP A 117 -2.32 8.08 5.98
CA ASP A 117 -3.59 7.38 5.71
C ASP A 117 -4.73 8.21 6.31
N PHE A 118 -5.23 9.12 5.46
CA PHE A 118 -6.18 10.16 5.82
C PHE A 118 -7.58 9.59 5.84
N HIS A 119 -8.15 9.40 7.04
CA HIS A 119 -9.54 8.98 7.16
C HIS A 119 -10.51 10.09 6.76
N LEU A 120 -11.41 9.78 5.82
CA LEU A 120 -12.39 10.73 5.30
C LEU A 120 -13.51 11.00 6.34
N SER A 121 -13.26 11.92 7.25
CA SER A 121 -14.23 12.47 8.20
C SER A 121 -14.51 13.94 7.91
N TYR A 122 -15.59 14.50 8.46
CA TYR A 122 -15.90 15.92 8.28
C TYR A 122 -14.76 16.82 8.77
N ASP A 123 -14.26 16.59 9.98
CA ASP A 123 -13.23 17.42 10.60
C ASP A 123 -11.90 17.33 9.86
N ASN A 124 -11.53 16.13 9.42
CA ASN A 124 -10.33 15.92 8.61
C ASN A 124 -10.45 16.64 7.26
N VAL A 125 -11.60 16.57 6.59
CA VAL A 125 -11.81 17.30 5.33
C VAL A 125 -11.68 18.79 5.55
N GLN A 126 -12.29 19.38 6.59
CA GLN A 126 -12.13 20.82 6.89
C GLN A 126 -10.67 21.18 7.15
N SER A 127 -9.93 20.36 7.90
CA SER A 127 -8.50 20.54 8.14
C SER A 127 -7.68 20.48 6.85
N ALA A 128 -7.98 19.52 5.97
CA ALA A 128 -7.29 19.36 4.70
C ALA A 128 -7.59 20.49 3.72
N LEU A 129 -8.81 21.01 3.69
CA LEU A 129 -9.16 22.19 2.89
C LEU A 129 -8.41 23.46 3.33
N ALA A 130 -8.13 23.57 4.64
CA ALA A 130 -7.36 24.70 5.18
C ALA A 130 -5.83 24.53 4.97
N ASN A 131 -5.30 23.30 5.00
CA ASN A 131 -3.89 23.01 4.81
C ASN A 131 -3.70 21.61 4.18
N PRO A 132 -3.88 21.48 2.85
CA PRO A 132 -3.83 20.18 2.18
C PRO A 132 -2.44 19.54 2.24
N ALA A 133 -1.37 20.31 2.21
CA ALA A 133 0.01 19.83 2.28
C ALA A 133 0.32 19.06 3.58
N ARG A 134 -0.47 19.30 4.63
CA ARG A 134 -0.32 18.57 5.90
C ARG A 134 -0.46 17.06 5.72
N TYR A 135 -1.31 16.60 4.82
CA TYR A 135 -1.67 15.20 4.64
C TYR A 135 -1.11 14.59 3.34
N ALA A 136 -0.38 15.37 2.56
CA ALA A 136 0.20 14.94 1.30
C ALA A 136 1.36 13.93 1.50
N ILE A 137 1.57 13.08 0.51
CA ILE A 137 2.76 12.24 0.41
C ILE A 137 3.97 13.14 0.12
N GLY A 138 4.92 13.19 1.04
CA GLY A 138 6.09 14.06 0.90
C GLY A 138 5.69 15.52 0.65
N ASN A 139 6.24 16.10 -0.40
CA ASN A 139 5.91 17.45 -0.87
C ASN A 139 5.13 17.42 -2.19
N THR A 140 4.32 16.40 -2.40
CA THR A 140 3.53 16.21 -3.63
C THR A 140 2.10 16.72 -3.47
N HIS A 141 1.33 16.68 -4.56
CA HIS A 141 -0.10 16.93 -4.53
C HIS A 141 -0.96 15.65 -4.32
N TYR A 142 -0.34 14.49 -4.07
CA TYR A 142 -1.05 13.24 -3.84
C TYR A 142 -1.38 13.03 -2.37
N MET A 143 -2.60 12.60 -2.08
CA MET A 143 -3.12 12.32 -0.74
C MET A 143 -3.80 10.96 -0.72
N LEU A 144 -3.39 10.07 0.21
CA LEU A 144 -4.12 8.82 0.47
C LEU A 144 -5.39 9.14 1.25
N VAL A 145 -6.51 8.55 0.84
CA VAL A 145 -7.82 8.76 1.47
C VAL A 145 -8.46 7.43 1.80
N GLU A 146 -8.56 7.15 3.10
CA GLU A 146 -9.24 5.98 3.66
C GLU A 146 -10.72 6.27 3.92
N LEU A 147 -11.57 5.29 3.63
CA LEU A 147 -13.01 5.39 3.82
C LEU A 147 -13.47 4.58 5.03
N SER A 148 -14.46 5.11 5.75
CA SER A 148 -15.09 4.42 6.87
C SER A 148 -15.64 3.05 6.48
N ASN A 149 -15.39 2.05 7.30
CA ASN A 149 -15.96 0.71 7.16
C ASN A 149 -17.45 0.65 7.51
N TYR A 150 -18.00 1.71 8.09
CA TYR A 150 -19.39 1.77 8.57
C TYR A 150 -20.30 2.55 7.64
N SER A 151 -19.76 3.50 6.87
CA SER A 151 -20.55 4.36 6.00
C SER A 151 -19.71 4.92 4.85
N VAL A 152 -20.22 4.79 3.63
CA VAL A 152 -19.66 5.43 2.42
C VAL A 152 -20.82 6.15 1.71
N PRO A 153 -21.17 7.39 2.15
CA PRO A 153 -22.29 8.14 1.60
C PRO A 153 -22.15 8.42 0.10
N PRO A 154 -23.25 8.70 -0.62
CA PRO A 154 -23.17 9.17 -2.02
C PRO A 154 -22.31 10.43 -2.17
N GLN A 155 -22.32 11.33 -1.17
CA GLN A 155 -21.57 12.58 -1.14
C GLN A 155 -20.05 12.40 -0.95
N THR A 156 -19.56 11.17 -0.81
CA THR A 156 -18.11 10.87 -0.76
C THR A 156 -17.37 11.46 -1.97
N THR A 157 -17.98 11.36 -3.16
CA THR A 157 -17.42 11.93 -4.39
C THR A 157 -17.28 13.45 -4.31
N ASP A 158 -18.26 14.17 -3.71
CA ASP A 158 -18.19 15.62 -3.52
C ASP A 158 -17.02 16.02 -2.60
N SER A 159 -16.71 15.17 -1.58
CA SER A 159 -15.56 15.40 -0.71
C SER A 159 -14.23 15.22 -1.46
N PHE A 160 -14.13 14.23 -2.35
CA PHE A 160 -12.97 14.05 -3.21
C PHE A 160 -12.78 15.24 -4.18
N LEU A 161 -13.87 15.73 -4.78
CA LEU A 161 -13.82 16.90 -5.66
C LEU A 161 -13.35 18.14 -4.91
N LYS A 162 -13.85 18.39 -3.67
CA LYS A 162 -13.39 19.51 -2.84
C LYS A 162 -11.90 19.42 -2.51
N LEU A 163 -11.35 18.23 -2.26
CA LEU A 163 -9.91 18.05 -2.10
C LEU A 163 -9.17 18.35 -3.41
N GLY A 164 -9.75 18.00 -4.56
CA GLY A 164 -9.25 18.37 -5.89
C GLY A 164 -9.24 19.89 -6.11
N ASP A 165 -10.27 20.61 -5.67
CA ASP A 165 -10.38 22.07 -5.80
C ASP A 165 -9.26 22.82 -5.05
N VAL A 166 -8.68 22.22 -4.01
CA VAL A 166 -7.51 22.76 -3.29
C VAL A 166 -6.18 22.18 -3.79
N GLY A 167 -6.19 21.55 -4.97
CA GLY A 167 -5.01 21.08 -5.69
C GLY A 167 -4.52 19.68 -5.33
N MET A 168 -5.31 18.87 -4.59
CA MET A 168 -4.92 17.53 -4.22
C MET A 168 -5.44 16.47 -5.21
N THR A 169 -4.59 15.52 -5.56
CA THR A 169 -5.02 14.30 -6.25
C THR A 169 -5.32 13.21 -5.22
N VAL A 170 -6.58 12.82 -5.16
CA VAL A 170 -7.05 11.80 -4.22
C VAL A 170 -6.61 10.40 -4.68
N VAL A 171 -5.95 9.68 -3.79
CA VAL A 171 -5.64 8.26 -3.92
C VAL A 171 -6.55 7.50 -2.95
N VAL A 172 -7.59 6.85 -3.46
CA VAL A 172 -8.52 6.06 -2.65
C VAL A 172 -7.84 4.77 -2.22
N THR A 173 -7.65 4.59 -0.90
CA THR A 173 -6.92 3.45 -0.36
C THR A 173 -7.82 2.23 -0.17
N HIS A 174 -7.30 1.06 -0.51
CA HIS A 174 -7.84 -0.29 -0.30
C HIS A 174 -9.38 -0.44 -0.34
N PRO A 175 -10.08 0.12 -1.35
CA PRO A 175 -11.53 0.04 -1.44
C PRO A 175 -12.06 -1.41 -1.54
N GLU A 176 -11.26 -2.35 -2.00
CA GLU A 176 -11.57 -3.78 -2.05
C GLU A 176 -11.75 -4.41 -0.67
N ARG A 177 -11.15 -3.82 0.38
CA ARG A 177 -11.30 -4.27 1.76
C ARG A 177 -12.51 -3.65 2.45
N ASN A 178 -12.99 -2.52 1.97
CA ASN A 178 -14.14 -1.83 2.54
C ASN A 178 -15.43 -2.66 2.40
N PRO A 179 -16.13 -3.01 3.48
CA PRO A 179 -17.29 -3.91 3.43
C PRO A 179 -18.46 -3.35 2.60
N ILE A 180 -18.61 -2.03 2.54
CA ILE A 180 -19.68 -1.36 1.80
C ILE A 180 -19.36 -1.34 0.30
N LEU A 181 -18.12 -1.00 -0.05
CA LEU A 181 -17.69 -0.96 -1.45
C LEU A 181 -17.62 -2.34 -2.08
N ARG A 182 -17.32 -3.40 -1.30
CA ARG A 182 -17.40 -4.77 -1.79
C ARG A 182 -18.80 -5.18 -2.24
N GLU A 183 -19.83 -4.58 -1.67
CA GLU A 183 -21.22 -4.80 -2.12
C GLU A 183 -21.55 -4.07 -3.43
N SER A 184 -20.83 -3.01 -3.74
CA SER A 184 -21.03 -2.14 -4.90
C SER A 184 -19.68 -1.63 -5.45
N PRO A 185 -18.79 -2.54 -5.91
CA PRO A 185 -17.46 -2.15 -6.38
C PRO A 185 -17.49 -1.31 -7.67
N GLN A 186 -18.64 -1.21 -8.34
CA GLN A 186 -18.86 -0.29 -9.46
C GLN A 186 -18.58 1.16 -9.09
N ARG A 187 -18.86 1.58 -7.84
CA ARG A 187 -18.53 2.94 -7.35
C ARG A 187 -17.04 3.23 -7.44
N VAL A 188 -16.19 2.22 -7.22
CA VAL A 188 -14.73 2.37 -7.34
C VAL A 188 -14.34 2.59 -8.81
N VAL A 189 -14.97 1.86 -9.73
CA VAL A 189 -14.77 2.04 -11.18
C VAL A 189 -15.22 3.44 -11.62
N GLU A 190 -16.36 3.92 -11.12
CA GLU A 190 -16.86 5.28 -11.36
C GLU A 190 -15.86 6.33 -10.84
N TRP A 191 -15.25 6.14 -9.67
CA TRP A 191 -14.22 7.04 -9.15
C TRP A 191 -12.96 7.05 -10.02
N ALA A 192 -12.52 5.88 -10.50
CA ALA A 192 -11.42 5.82 -11.47
C ALA A 192 -11.76 6.55 -12.77
N GLU A 193 -13.01 6.48 -13.26
CA GLU A 193 -13.48 7.22 -14.44
C GLU A 193 -13.50 8.74 -14.21
N HIS A 194 -13.77 9.19 -12.97
CA HIS A 194 -13.68 10.60 -12.58
C HIS A 194 -12.23 11.09 -12.41
N GLY A 195 -11.23 10.24 -12.58
CA GLY A 195 -9.82 10.61 -12.50
C GLY A 195 -9.20 10.44 -11.12
N PHE A 196 -9.90 9.84 -10.15
CA PHE A 196 -9.30 9.50 -8.87
C PHE A 196 -8.39 8.28 -8.99
N VAL A 197 -7.26 8.32 -8.29
CA VAL A 197 -6.31 7.21 -8.26
C VAL A 197 -6.84 6.14 -7.30
N ILE A 198 -6.80 4.87 -7.72
CA ILE A 198 -7.23 3.75 -6.88
C ILE A 198 -6.01 2.91 -6.50
N GLN A 199 -5.78 2.77 -5.21
CA GLN A 199 -4.77 1.88 -4.64
C GLN A 199 -5.46 0.69 -4.00
N ILE A 200 -5.05 -0.53 -4.35
CA ILE A 200 -5.46 -1.75 -3.65
C ILE A 200 -4.30 -2.35 -2.86
N THR A 201 -4.63 -3.09 -1.79
CA THR A 201 -3.63 -3.80 -0.99
C THR A 201 -3.10 -5.01 -1.75
N GLY A 202 -1.79 -5.13 -1.90
CA GLY A 202 -1.17 -6.25 -2.64
C GLY A 202 -1.59 -7.63 -2.10
N SER A 203 -1.64 -7.79 -0.78
CA SER A 203 -2.07 -9.03 -0.13
C SER A 203 -3.55 -9.40 -0.35
N ALA A 204 -4.38 -8.49 -0.90
CA ALA A 204 -5.73 -8.81 -1.32
C ALA A 204 -5.73 -9.76 -2.53
N LEU A 205 -4.79 -9.58 -3.46
CA LEU A 205 -4.65 -10.45 -4.64
C LEU A 205 -4.17 -11.86 -4.28
N THR A 206 -3.33 -11.99 -3.25
CA THR A 206 -2.83 -13.29 -2.79
C THR A 206 -3.81 -14.04 -1.87
N GLY A 207 -4.97 -13.42 -1.56
CA GLY A 207 -6.05 -14.06 -0.81
C GLY A 207 -5.94 -13.94 0.72
N PHE A 208 -4.97 -13.18 1.24
CA PHE A 208 -4.80 -13.00 2.70
C PHE A 208 -6.07 -12.46 3.39
N TRP A 209 -6.81 -11.58 2.73
CA TRP A 209 -8.06 -10.98 3.23
C TRP A 209 -9.32 -11.80 2.96
N GLY A 210 -9.15 -13.03 2.46
CA GLY A 210 -10.21 -13.95 2.12
C GLY A 210 -10.70 -13.80 0.67
N GLU A 211 -11.40 -14.84 0.20
CA GLU A 211 -11.78 -15.00 -1.21
C GLU A 211 -12.69 -13.88 -1.73
N ARG A 212 -13.52 -13.30 -0.87
CA ARG A 212 -14.43 -12.21 -1.26
C ARG A 212 -13.67 -10.92 -1.58
N VAL A 213 -12.65 -10.58 -0.79
CA VAL A 213 -11.77 -9.44 -1.04
C VAL A 213 -10.95 -9.68 -2.30
N ARG A 214 -10.37 -10.86 -2.44
CA ARG A 214 -9.57 -11.25 -3.61
C ARG A 214 -10.36 -11.08 -4.91
N ARG A 215 -11.59 -11.57 -4.97
CA ARG A 215 -12.45 -11.44 -6.17
C ARG A 215 -12.76 -9.99 -6.52
N VAL A 216 -12.98 -9.12 -5.53
CA VAL A 216 -13.21 -7.70 -5.81
C VAL A 216 -11.92 -7.03 -6.32
N ALA A 217 -10.76 -7.32 -5.71
CA ALA A 217 -9.48 -6.83 -6.18
C ALA A 217 -9.19 -7.25 -7.63
N GLN A 218 -9.38 -8.52 -7.96
CA GLN A 218 -9.24 -9.06 -9.32
C GLN A 218 -10.22 -8.39 -10.30
N TRP A 219 -11.49 -8.26 -9.91
CA TRP A 219 -12.51 -7.61 -10.72
C TRP A 219 -12.19 -6.14 -11.03
N LEU A 220 -11.62 -5.40 -10.08
CA LEU A 220 -11.17 -4.02 -10.29
C LEU A 220 -9.98 -3.95 -11.26
N LEU A 221 -9.01 -4.88 -11.15
CA LEU A 221 -7.89 -4.99 -12.10
C LEU A 221 -8.37 -5.29 -13.52
N GLU A 222 -9.25 -6.28 -13.70
CA GLU A 222 -9.84 -6.63 -15.00
C GLU A 222 -10.58 -5.47 -15.67
N ARG A 223 -10.94 -4.45 -14.90
CA ARG A 223 -11.64 -3.25 -15.40
C ARG A 223 -10.76 -2.03 -15.54
N ASN A 224 -9.44 -2.21 -15.45
CA ASN A 224 -8.49 -1.10 -15.54
C ASN A 224 -8.77 0.00 -14.49
N ALA A 225 -9.34 -0.35 -13.35
CA ALA A 225 -9.71 0.59 -12.30
C ALA A 225 -8.68 0.66 -11.15
N VAL A 226 -7.53 0.01 -11.30
CA VAL A 226 -6.44 0.01 -10.30
C VAL A 226 -5.23 0.71 -10.88
N HIS A 227 -4.63 1.59 -10.10
CA HIS A 227 -3.49 2.40 -10.51
C HIS A 227 -2.23 2.14 -9.69
N VAL A 228 -2.37 1.62 -8.45
CA VAL A 228 -1.27 1.34 -7.54
C VAL A 228 -1.56 0.09 -6.71
N LEU A 229 -0.53 -0.73 -6.52
CA LEU A 229 -0.46 -1.74 -5.47
C LEU A 229 0.43 -1.22 -4.34
N ALA A 230 -0.02 -1.34 -3.09
CA ALA A 230 0.77 -1.00 -1.92
C ALA A 230 0.64 -2.09 -0.86
N THR A 231 1.54 -2.13 0.13
CA THR A 231 1.55 -3.20 1.12
C THR A 231 0.51 -3.00 2.20
N ASP A 232 0.31 -1.78 2.64
CA ASP A 232 -0.40 -1.45 3.86
C ASP A 232 0.15 -2.26 5.05
N ALA A 233 1.49 -2.32 5.13
CA ALA A 233 2.23 -3.14 6.08
C ALA A 233 2.12 -2.63 7.51
N HIS A 234 1.94 -3.56 8.49
CA HIS A 234 1.76 -3.22 9.90
C HIS A 234 2.60 -4.08 10.84
N ASP A 235 2.92 -5.31 10.43
CA ASP A 235 3.60 -6.29 11.27
C ASP A 235 4.47 -7.25 10.43
N LEU A 236 5.25 -8.08 11.12
CA LEU A 236 6.21 -9.00 10.50
C LEU A 236 5.62 -10.39 10.16
N GLU A 237 4.34 -10.63 10.46
CA GLU A 237 3.73 -11.96 10.35
C GLU A 237 2.56 -12.01 9.38
N LYS A 238 1.67 -11.01 9.42
CA LYS A 238 0.39 -11.00 8.71
C LYS A 238 0.33 -9.92 7.65
N ARG A 239 0.54 -8.67 8.05
CA ARG A 239 0.51 -7.51 7.15
C ARG A 239 1.95 -7.08 6.86
N ILE A 240 2.65 -7.94 6.14
CA ILE A 240 4.08 -7.80 5.84
C ILE A 240 4.33 -6.86 4.66
N PRO A 241 5.49 -6.18 4.59
CA PRO A 241 5.85 -5.28 3.51
C PRO A 241 6.41 -6.03 2.29
N VAL A 242 5.57 -6.80 1.61
CA VAL A 242 5.92 -7.61 0.44
C VAL A 242 5.01 -7.28 -0.74
N LEU A 243 5.59 -6.81 -1.85
CA LEU A 243 4.89 -6.49 -3.11
C LEU A 243 5.24 -7.46 -4.24
N SER A 244 6.33 -8.20 -4.14
CA SER A 244 6.76 -9.12 -5.18
C SER A 244 5.70 -10.14 -5.56
N THR A 245 5.10 -10.81 -4.57
CA THR A 245 4.04 -11.80 -4.78
C THR A 245 2.73 -11.19 -5.27
N ALA A 246 2.45 -9.94 -4.87
CA ALA A 246 1.29 -9.20 -5.35
C ALA A 246 1.44 -8.79 -6.81
N CYS A 247 2.65 -8.37 -7.22
CA CYS A 247 2.98 -8.06 -8.60
C CYS A 247 2.84 -9.29 -9.50
N GLU A 248 3.31 -10.47 -9.05
CA GLU A 248 3.13 -11.73 -9.78
C GLU A 248 1.63 -12.07 -9.94
N ALA A 249 0.86 -11.99 -8.87
CA ALA A 249 -0.60 -12.23 -8.92
C ALA A 249 -1.34 -11.23 -9.83
N ALA A 250 -0.91 -9.96 -9.87
CA ALA A 250 -1.45 -8.97 -10.79
C ALA A 250 -1.06 -9.27 -12.24
N ALA A 251 0.17 -9.72 -12.49
CA ALA A 251 0.66 -10.07 -13.84
C ALA A 251 -0.14 -11.21 -14.47
N GLU A 252 -0.60 -12.17 -13.68
CA GLU A 252 -1.50 -13.24 -14.15
C GLU A 252 -2.85 -12.70 -14.66
N ILE A 253 -3.29 -11.52 -14.19
CA ILE A 253 -4.60 -10.93 -14.51
C ILE A 253 -4.48 -9.91 -15.64
N CYS A 254 -3.54 -8.97 -15.52
CA CYS A 254 -3.42 -7.81 -16.42
C CYS A 254 -2.13 -7.77 -17.26
N GLY A 255 -1.26 -8.78 -17.12
CA GLY A 255 0.03 -8.84 -17.82
C GLY A 255 1.16 -8.14 -17.07
N GLU A 256 2.41 -8.54 -17.37
CA GLU A 256 3.63 -8.09 -16.66
C GLU A 256 3.83 -6.57 -16.72
N GLU A 257 3.64 -5.95 -17.88
CA GLU A 257 3.86 -4.52 -18.08
C GLU A 257 2.95 -3.67 -17.20
N ILE A 258 1.67 -4.05 -17.09
CA ILE A 258 0.72 -3.35 -16.23
C ILE A 258 1.05 -3.61 -14.76
N ALA A 259 1.31 -4.86 -14.37
CA ALA A 259 1.65 -5.20 -12.98
C ALA A 259 2.90 -4.46 -12.49
N GLU A 260 3.94 -4.35 -13.32
CA GLU A 260 5.13 -3.53 -13.05
C GLU A 260 4.76 -2.04 -12.89
N ALA A 261 3.88 -1.52 -13.75
CA ALA A 261 3.46 -0.13 -13.63
C ALA A 261 2.77 0.17 -12.29
N LEU A 262 2.02 -0.79 -11.73
CA LEU A 262 1.31 -0.63 -10.46
C LEU A 262 2.24 -0.60 -9.23
N VAL A 263 3.46 -1.15 -9.31
CA VAL A 263 4.42 -1.20 -8.20
C VAL A 263 5.68 -0.37 -8.44
N GLU A 264 5.92 0.10 -9.66
CA GLU A 264 7.11 0.88 -10.01
C GLU A 264 6.76 2.24 -10.58
N SER A 265 6.29 2.32 -11.86
CA SER A 265 6.23 3.60 -12.56
C SER A 265 5.16 4.56 -12.00
N ASN A 266 3.98 4.06 -11.62
CA ASN A 266 2.93 4.87 -11.02
C ASN A 266 3.28 5.33 -9.61
N PRO A 267 3.65 4.46 -8.64
CA PRO A 267 4.03 4.93 -7.31
C PRO A 267 5.29 5.83 -7.34
N ARG A 268 6.23 5.60 -8.26
CA ARG A 268 7.36 6.52 -8.47
C ARG A 268 6.90 7.89 -8.96
N ALA A 269 5.91 7.95 -9.87
CA ALA A 269 5.34 9.23 -10.31
C ALA A 269 4.68 9.96 -9.14
N ILE A 270 3.96 9.26 -8.26
CA ILE A 270 3.35 9.84 -7.06
C ILE A 270 4.40 10.49 -6.16
N ILE A 271 5.45 9.77 -5.77
CA ILE A 271 6.49 10.32 -4.88
C ILE A 271 7.36 11.41 -5.54
N SER A 272 7.30 11.52 -6.87
CA SER A 272 8.02 12.53 -7.67
C SER A 272 7.12 13.69 -8.12
N ASP A 273 5.90 13.77 -7.62
CA ASP A 273 4.91 14.80 -7.97
C ASP A 273 4.62 14.89 -9.48
N LYS A 274 4.50 13.75 -10.15
CA LYS A 274 4.27 13.65 -11.61
C LYS A 274 2.95 12.95 -11.91
N PRO A 275 2.34 13.24 -13.08
CA PRO A 275 1.20 12.46 -13.57
C PRO A 275 1.56 10.99 -13.73
N LEU A 276 0.59 10.11 -13.45
CA LEU A 276 0.78 8.66 -13.57
C LEU A 276 1.01 8.25 -15.02
N PRO A 277 2.12 7.51 -15.33
CA PRO A 277 2.37 6.99 -16.68
C PRO A 277 1.31 5.98 -17.14
N TYR A 278 0.80 5.16 -16.22
CA TYR A 278 -0.28 4.22 -16.46
C TYR A 278 -1.56 4.72 -15.80
N PHE A 279 -2.45 5.27 -16.59
CA PHE A 279 -3.77 5.74 -16.16
C PHE A 279 -4.81 5.39 -17.24
N PRO A 280 -5.20 4.10 -17.30
CA PRO A 280 -6.09 3.62 -18.35
C PRO A 280 -7.52 4.10 -18.12
N ARG A 281 -8.30 4.14 -19.21
CA ARG A 281 -9.75 4.35 -19.09
C ARG A 281 -10.39 3.10 -18.50
N PRO A 282 -11.15 3.20 -17.40
CA PRO A 282 -11.77 2.05 -16.80
C PRO A 282 -12.90 1.48 -17.68
N VAL A 283 -13.11 0.17 -17.58
CA VAL A 283 -14.18 -0.52 -18.30
C VAL A 283 -15.40 -0.61 -17.38
N ILE A 284 -16.42 0.19 -17.69
CA ILE A 284 -17.69 0.17 -16.94
C ILE A 284 -18.39 -1.18 -17.13
N GLY A 285 -18.86 -1.74 -16.02
CA GLY A 285 -19.57 -3.03 -16.03
C GLY A 285 -20.21 -3.38 -14.70
N SER A 286 -21.19 -4.29 -14.73
CA SER A 286 -21.85 -4.75 -13.52
C SER A 286 -21.04 -5.84 -12.80
N TYR A 287 -20.92 -5.72 -11.49
CA TYR A 287 -20.38 -6.78 -10.64
C TYR A 287 -21.47 -7.82 -10.35
N ARG A 288 -21.24 -9.07 -10.73
CA ARG A 288 -22.16 -10.17 -10.38
C ARG A 288 -21.67 -10.85 -9.11
N LYS A 289 -22.46 -10.72 -8.04
CA LYS A 289 -22.22 -11.49 -6.81
C LYS A 289 -22.39 -12.97 -7.10
N THR A 290 -21.38 -13.78 -6.77
CA THR A 290 -21.56 -15.24 -6.81
C THR A 290 -22.41 -15.64 -5.60
N PRO A 291 -23.52 -16.40 -5.78
CA PRO A 291 -24.31 -16.88 -4.65
C PRO A 291 -23.46 -17.74 -3.71
N GLY A 292 -23.46 -17.44 -2.41
CA GLY A 292 -22.92 -18.34 -1.38
C GLY A 292 -21.42 -18.22 -1.08
N ALA A 293 -20.81 -17.06 -1.26
CA ALA A 293 -19.41 -16.83 -0.85
C ALA A 293 -19.31 -15.71 0.19
#